data_3ea0e6f0c1e6f86560da14867289a67a
#
_entry.id   3ea0e6f0c1e6f86560da14867289a67a
#
_cell.length_a   1.000
_cell.length_b   1.000
_cell.length_c   1.000
_cell.angle_alpha   90.00
_cell.angle_beta   90.00
_cell.angle_gamma   90.00
#
_symmetry.space_group_name_H-M   'P 1'
#
loop_
_entity.id
_entity.type
_entity.pdbx_description
1 polymer ?
#
loop_
_entity_poly.entity_id
_entity_poly.type
_entity_poly.pdbx_seq_one_letter_code
_entity_poly.pdbx_strand_id
1 'polypeptide(L)'
;MKTTKFYGIIAFLLTAITIISCVEDGEFDVPNITVEEPNISTNSSISAIKSALQQEYNASGDLIYTFYDNESNPTYIEGYVVSTDAAGNFYKKIIIQDSPENATAGIEVILNKT
;
A
#
# COMPACT_ATOMS: atom_id res chain seq x y z
N MET A 1 57.87 -9.42 -23.84
CA MET A 1 57.42 -9.52 -22.43
C MET A 1 56.97 -8.19 -21.76
N LYS A 2 57.05 -7.03 -22.37
CA LYS A 2 56.60 -5.76 -21.79
C LYS A 2 55.12 -5.43 -22.12
N THR A 3 54.59 -5.84 -23.24
CA THR A 3 53.23 -5.57 -23.70
C THR A 3 52.14 -6.31 -22.93
N THR A 4 52.36 -7.55 -22.54
CA THR A 4 51.39 -8.37 -21.76
C THR A 4 51.15 -7.79 -20.36
N LYS A 5 52.15 -7.20 -19.72
CA LYS A 5 52.00 -6.53 -18.41
C LYS A 5 51.19 -5.25 -18.53
N PHE A 6 51.32 -4.54 -19.64
CA PHE A 6 50.59 -3.32 -19.89
C PHE A 6 49.08 -3.58 -20.10
N TYR A 7 48.72 -4.62 -20.87
CA TYR A 7 47.31 -5.02 -21.04
C TYR A 7 46.69 -5.53 -19.74
N GLY A 8 47.47 -6.20 -18.88
CA GLY A 8 47.01 -6.64 -17.56
C GLY A 8 46.64 -5.48 -16.65
N ILE A 9 47.40 -4.41 -16.66
CA ILE A 9 47.15 -3.22 -15.86
C ILE A 9 45.90 -2.46 -16.37
N ILE A 10 45.73 -2.35 -17.68
CA ILE A 10 44.54 -1.73 -18.30
C ILE A 10 43.28 -2.53 -17.98
N ALA A 11 43.32 -3.85 -18.07
CA ALA A 11 42.19 -4.73 -17.74
C ALA A 11 41.80 -4.60 -16.26
N PHE A 12 42.78 -4.54 -15.38
CA PHE A 12 42.55 -4.34 -13.94
C PHE A 12 41.95 -2.96 -13.60
N LEU A 13 42.40 -1.92 -14.28
CA LEU A 13 41.84 -0.57 -14.14
C LEU A 13 40.39 -0.48 -14.66
N LEU A 14 40.08 -1.14 -15.77
CA LEU A 14 38.71 -1.19 -16.31
C LEU A 14 37.75 -1.92 -15.37
N THR A 15 38.18 -3.03 -14.76
CA THR A 15 37.34 -3.77 -13.80
C THR A 15 37.14 -3.00 -12.49
N ALA A 16 38.10 -2.17 -12.06
CA ALA A 16 37.97 -1.36 -10.85
C ALA A 16 36.93 -0.24 -11.00
N ILE A 17 36.66 0.24 -12.22
CA ILE A 17 35.68 1.32 -12.47
C ILE A 17 34.23 0.81 -12.42
N THR A 18 34.00 -0.49 -12.65
CA THR A 18 32.64 -1.05 -12.69
C THR A 18 32.01 -1.33 -11.31
N ILE A 19 32.78 -1.24 -10.23
CA ILE A 19 32.29 -1.48 -8.86
C ILE A 19 31.91 -0.21 -8.08
N ILE A 20 31.96 0.99 -8.71
CA ILE A 20 31.59 2.26 -8.05
C ILE A 20 30.18 2.69 -8.48
N SER A 21 29.30 1.76 -8.77
CA SER A 21 27.87 2.07 -8.96
C SER A 21 27.10 1.79 -7.66
N CYS A 22 27.48 2.45 -6.57
CA CYS A 22 26.57 2.63 -5.46
C CYS A 22 25.65 3.80 -5.82
N VAL A 23 24.42 3.49 -6.15
CA VAL A 23 23.34 4.46 -6.04
C VAL A 23 23.17 4.74 -4.54
N GLU A 24 23.47 5.95 -4.11
CA GLU A 24 23.10 6.37 -2.76
C GLU A 24 21.58 6.40 -2.66
N ASP A 25 21.02 5.44 -1.93
CA ASP A 25 19.58 5.30 -1.66
C ASP A 25 19.04 6.40 -0.72
N GLY A 26 19.59 7.57 -0.73
CA GLY A 26 19.30 8.61 0.26
C GLY A 26 18.89 9.99 -0.26
N GLU A 27 18.95 10.24 -1.55
CA GLU A 27 18.76 11.62 -2.08
C GLU A 27 17.41 11.89 -2.75
N PHE A 28 16.42 11.02 -2.58
CA PHE A 28 15.07 11.38 -3.00
C PHE A 28 14.33 12.04 -1.85
N ASP A 29 14.30 13.37 -1.85
CA ASP A 29 13.41 14.11 -0.97
C ASP A 29 11.99 13.60 -1.14
N VAL A 30 11.46 13.02 -0.08
CA VAL A 30 10.03 12.64 -0.04
C VAL A 30 9.24 13.93 -0.21
N PRO A 31 8.41 14.06 -1.27
CA PRO A 31 7.64 15.26 -1.47
C PRO A 31 6.79 15.53 -0.22
N ASN A 32 6.87 16.75 0.29
CA ASN A 32 6.10 17.17 1.46
C ASN A 32 4.63 17.28 1.05
N ILE A 33 3.92 16.16 1.14
CA ILE A 33 2.50 16.09 0.82
C ILE A 33 1.74 16.54 2.06
N THR A 34 1.19 17.74 2.01
CA THR A 34 0.22 18.18 3.01
C THR A 34 -1.11 17.49 2.68
N VAL A 35 -1.47 16.48 3.44
CA VAL A 35 -2.78 15.85 3.35
C VAL A 35 -3.74 16.66 4.21
N GLU A 36 -4.71 17.33 3.59
CA GLU A 36 -5.84 17.90 4.33
C GLU A 36 -6.78 16.77 4.70
N GLU A 37 -7.07 16.63 5.99
CA GLU A 37 -8.07 15.68 6.46
C GLU A 37 -9.44 16.10 5.97
N PRO A 38 -10.20 15.22 5.30
CA PRO A 38 -11.53 15.55 4.84
C PRO A 38 -12.44 15.77 6.06
N ASN A 39 -13.21 16.84 6.05
CA ASN A 39 -14.23 17.12 7.09
C ASN A 39 -15.48 16.26 6.84
N ILE A 40 -15.33 14.94 6.99
CA ILE A 40 -16.38 13.95 6.78
C ILE A 40 -16.57 13.19 8.08
N SER A 41 -17.81 13.16 8.56
CA SER A 41 -18.16 12.35 9.74
C SER A 41 -18.46 10.92 9.33
N THR A 42 -17.88 9.96 10.04
CA THR A 42 -18.19 8.54 9.87
C THR A 42 -19.61 8.25 10.37
N ASN A 43 -20.34 7.42 9.62
CA ASN A 43 -21.70 6.98 9.97
C ASN A 43 -21.82 5.46 10.05
N SER A 44 -20.72 4.73 9.86
CA SER A 44 -20.65 3.27 9.96
C SER A 44 -19.29 2.84 10.52
N SER A 45 -19.10 1.54 10.69
CA SER A 45 -17.87 0.93 11.19
C SER A 45 -17.48 -0.30 10.37
N ILE A 46 -16.21 -0.70 10.46
CA ILE A 46 -15.70 -1.93 9.83
C ILE A 46 -16.50 -3.15 10.30
N SER A 47 -16.82 -3.22 11.59
CA SER A 47 -17.63 -4.30 12.17
C SER A 47 -19.06 -4.32 11.61
N ALA A 48 -19.67 -3.15 11.39
CA ALA A 48 -21.01 -3.05 10.81
C ALA A 48 -21.03 -3.55 9.36
N ILE A 49 -20.01 -3.22 8.55
CA ILE A 49 -19.86 -3.72 7.18
C ILE A 49 -19.73 -5.24 7.16
N LYS A 50 -18.89 -5.80 8.01
CA LYS A 50 -18.72 -7.26 8.12
C LYS A 50 -20.02 -7.95 8.55
N SER A 51 -20.75 -7.34 9.47
CA SER A 51 -22.04 -7.86 9.93
C SER A 51 -23.10 -7.84 8.83
N ALA A 52 -23.15 -6.81 8.01
CA ALA A 52 -24.04 -6.74 6.86
C ALA A 52 -23.78 -7.87 5.86
N LEU A 53 -22.50 -8.12 5.52
CA LEU A 53 -22.13 -9.27 4.66
C LEU A 53 -22.52 -10.61 5.30
N GLN A 54 -22.30 -10.77 6.61
CA GLN A 54 -22.67 -12.01 7.31
C GLN A 54 -24.19 -12.25 7.32
N GLN A 55 -24.96 -11.17 7.45
CA GLN A 55 -26.44 -11.27 7.38
C GLN A 55 -26.89 -11.67 5.98
N GLU A 56 -26.32 -11.09 4.93
CA GLU A 56 -26.61 -11.45 3.54
C GLU A 56 -26.27 -12.92 3.29
N TYR A 57 -25.08 -13.35 3.70
CA TYR A 57 -24.67 -14.74 3.57
C TYR A 57 -25.64 -15.70 4.29
N ASN A 58 -26.10 -15.36 5.47
CA ASN A 58 -27.06 -16.19 6.21
C ASN A 58 -28.47 -16.22 5.57
N ALA A 59 -28.84 -15.16 4.86
CA ALA A 59 -30.16 -15.02 4.23
C ALA A 59 -30.22 -15.64 2.83
N SER A 60 -29.19 -15.42 2.00
CA SER A 60 -29.18 -15.78 0.58
C SER A 60 -28.08 -16.79 0.22
N GLY A 61 -27.05 -16.93 1.05
CA GLY A 61 -25.81 -17.64 0.73
C GLY A 61 -24.82 -16.82 -0.11
N ASP A 62 -25.11 -15.56 -0.39
CA ASP A 62 -24.25 -14.69 -1.19
C ASP A 62 -23.05 -14.20 -0.36
N LEU A 63 -21.88 -14.19 -1.01
CA LEU A 63 -20.63 -13.68 -0.43
C LEU A 63 -20.36 -12.22 -0.82
N ILE A 64 -21.35 -11.56 -1.40
CA ILE A 64 -21.25 -10.19 -1.87
C ILE A 64 -22.41 -9.39 -1.28
N TYR A 65 -22.10 -8.35 -0.56
CA TYR A 65 -23.05 -7.34 -0.12
C TYR A 65 -22.77 -6.03 -0.81
N THR A 66 -23.76 -5.49 -1.52
CA THR A 66 -23.63 -4.21 -2.21
C THR A 66 -24.25 -3.11 -1.37
N PHE A 67 -23.43 -2.17 -0.91
CA PHE A 67 -23.94 -0.93 -0.37
C PHE A 67 -24.42 -0.07 -1.56
N TYR A 68 -25.71 0.14 -1.67
CA TYR A 68 -26.24 1.07 -2.65
C TYR A 68 -25.83 2.47 -2.22
N ASP A 69 -24.85 3.02 -2.93
CA ASP A 69 -24.42 4.38 -2.75
C ASP A 69 -25.55 5.30 -3.24
N ASN A 70 -26.31 5.76 -2.29
CA ASN A 70 -27.30 6.79 -2.54
C ASN A 70 -26.57 8.12 -2.33
N GLU A 71 -26.36 8.90 -3.41
CA GLU A 71 -25.71 10.21 -3.34
C GLU A 71 -26.24 11.10 -2.20
N SER A 72 -27.49 10.83 -1.78
CA SER A 72 -28.12 11.53 -0.67
C SER A 72 -27.74 11.02 0.73
N ASN A 73 -27.18 9.81 0.84
CA ASN A 73 -26.80 9.20 2.13
C ASN A 73 -25.66 8.19 1.99
N PRO A 74 -24.47 8.63 1.65
CA PRO A 74 -23.31 7.75 1.47
C PRO A 74 -22.88 7.13 2.82
N THR A 75 -22.29 5.93 2.73
CA THR A 75 -21.73 5.24 3.88
C THR A 75 -20.25 5.57 4.03
N TYR A 76 -19.88 6.16 5.15
CA TYR A 76 -18.51 6.49 5.49
C TYR A 76 -18.01 5.65 6.65
N ILE A 77 -16.83 5.06 6.48
CA ILE A 77 -16.10 4.35 7.53
C ILE A 77 -14.72 4.96 7.72
N GLU A 78 -14.16 4.76 8.87
CA GLU A 78 -12.79 5.12 9.25
C GLU A 78 -12.02 3.86 9.63
N GLY A 79 -10.71 3.86 9.36
CA GLY A 79 -9.84 2.78 9.76
C GLY A 79 -8.37 3.16 9.72
N TYR A 80 -7.56 2.43 10.49
CA TYR A 80 -6.11 2.59 10.54
C TYR A 80 -5.45 1.69 9.52
N VAL A 81 -4.63 2.27 8.64
CA VAL A 81 -3.88 1.50 7.62
C VAL A 81 -2.77 0.71 8.29
N VAL A 82 -2.76 -0.60 8.08
CA VAL A 82 -1.77 -1.53 8.65
C VAL A 82 -0.95 -2.27 7.59
N SER A 83 -1.14 -1.92 6.32
CA SER A 83 -0.34 -2.45 5.20
C SER A 83 0.59 -1.37 4.65
N THR A 84 1.70 -1.81 4.08
CA THR A 84 2.60 -0.96 3.30
C THR A 84 2.88 -1.59 1.95
N ASP A 85 2.92 -0.79 0.90
CA ASP A 85 3.29 -1.23 -0.46
C ASP A 85 4.78 -1.01 -0.78
N ALA A 86 5.58 -0.62 0.21
CA ALA A 86 7.01 -0.37 0.02
C ALA A 86 7.78 -1.55 -0.60
N ALA A 87 7.32 -2.78 -0.37
CA ALA A 87 7.86 -4.01 -0.98
C ALA A 87 7.07 -4.50 -2.21
N GLY A 88 6.08 -3.75 -2.70
CA GLY A 88 5.25 -4.11 -3.86
C GLY A 88 4.25 -5.24 -3.63
N ASN A 89 4.01 -5.65 -2.39
CA ASN A 89 3.15 -6.80 -2.05
C ASN A 89 1.66 -6.47 -2.05
N PHE A 90 1.28 -5.19 -1.96
CA PHE A 90 -0.10 -4.72 -1.83
C PHE A 90 -0.52 -3.82 -2.98
N TYR A 91 -0.17 -4.20 -4.22
CA TYR A 91 -0.52 -3.42 -5.40
C TYR A 91 -2.02 -3.12 -5.46
N LYS A 92 -2.37 -1.83 -5.44
CA LYS A 92 -3.77 -1.32 -5.42
C LYS A 92 -4.63 -1.85 -4.28
N LYS A 93 -4.03 -2.24 -3.17
CA LYS A 93 -4.74 -2.75 -2.00
C LYS A 93 -4.22 -2.09 -0.73
N ILE A 94 -5.10 -1.82 0.20
CA ILE A 94 -4.75 -1.45 1.56
C ILE A 94 -5.51 -2.34 2.55
N ILE A 95 -4.89 -2.63 3.67
CA ILE A 95 -5.56 -3.29 4.79
C ILE A 95 -5.78 -2.24 5.86
N ILE A 96 -7.01 -2.11 6.30
CA ILE A 96 -7.41 -1.20 7.39
C ILE A 96 -8.04 -1.98 8.52
N GLN A 97 -7.86 -1.47 9.73
CA GLN A 97 -8.44 -2.02 10.96
C GLN A 97 -9.10 -0.93 11.80
N ASP A 98 -9.96 -1.34 12.71
CA ASP A 98 -10.81 -0.46 13.52
C ASP A 98 -10.07 0.26 14.66
N SER A 99 -8.87 -0.19 15.02
CA SER A 99 -8.06 0.42 16.08
C SER A 99 -6.57 0.25 15.78
N PRO A 100 -5.70 1.20 16.16
CA PRO A 100 -4.25 1.05 16.01
C PRO A 100 -3.67 -0.03 16.92
N GLU A 101 -4.33 -0.30 18.06
CA GLU A 101 -3.96 -1.33 19.01
C GLU A 101 -5.18 -2.18 19.38
N ASN A 102 -4.98 -3.49 19.57
CA ASN A 102 -6.04 -4.43 19.94
C ASN A 102 -7.25 -4.39 19.00
N ALA A 103 -7.01 -4.29 17.69
CA ALA A 103 -8.06 -4.27 16.69
C ALA A 103 -8.94 -5.52 16.75
N THR A 104 -10.25 -5.32 16.61
CA THR A 104 -11.25 -6.39 16.64
C THR A 104 -11.80 -6.72 15.25
N ALA A 105 -11.64 -5.80 14.30
CA ALA A 105 -12.09 -5.97 12.92
C ALA A 105 -11.11 -5.31 11.94
N GLY A 106 -10.96 -5.94 10.77
CA GLY A 106 -10.19 -5.43 9.65
C GLY A 106 -10.77 -5.86 8.33
N ILE A 107 -10.49 -5.10 7.28
CA ILE A 107 -10.88 -5.39 5.90
C ILE A 107 -9.75 -5.05 4.93
N GLU A 108 -9.72 -5.73 3.79
CA GLU A 108 -8.93 -5.36 2.63
C GLU A 108 -9.77 -4.42 1.74
N VAL A 109 -9.20 -3.29 1.37
CA VAL A 109 -9.80 -2.33 0.45
C VAL A 109 -9.04 -2.35 -0.85
N ILE A 110 -9.72 -2.59 -1.97
CA ILE A 110 -9.15 -2.55 -3.30
C ILE A 110 -9.33 -1.13 -3.86
N LEU A 111 -8.20 -0.52 -4.24
CA LEU A 111 -8.17 0.84 -4.78
C LEU A 111 -8.29 0.77 -6.31
N ASN A 112 -9.49 0.97 -6.83
CA ASN A 112 -9.70 1.14 -8.26
C ASN A 112 -9.44 2.60 -8.64
N LYS A 113 -8.17 2.91 -8.99
CA LYS A 113 -7.86 4.17 -9.63
C LYS A 113 -8.07 3.99 -11.14
N THR A 114 -9.16 4.52 -11.65
CA THR A 114 -9.37 4.75 -13.10
C THR A 114 -8.48 5.88 -13.59
#